data_a5b064f6ef7888e0ab5459d8f3621b47
#
_entry.id   a5b064f6ef7888e0ab5459d8f3621b47
#
_cell.length_a   1.000
_cell.length_b   1.000
_cell.length_c   1.000
_cell.angle_alpha   90.00
_cell.angle_beta   90.00
_cell.angle_gamma   90.00
#
_symmetry.space_group_name_H-M   'P 1'
#
loop_
_entity.id
_entity.type
_entity.pdbx_description
1 polymer ?
#
loop_
_entity_poly.entity_id
_entity_poly.type
_entity_poly.pdbx_seq_one_letter_code
_entity_poly.pdbx_strand_id
1 'polypeptide(L)'
;LRRHRPQAALHFAAYAYVGESVARPGLYYRNNVLGTLTLLEALLDAGIGKLVFSSTCATYGIPQCVPIDEDHPQQPVNPYGASKLMVERILADFEVAHGLRHVALRYFNAAGADPDCQLGECHDPETHAIPLAIEAALGQRAAFDIYGTDYPTPDGTAIRDYVHVSDLADAHVRALQHL
;
A
#
# COMPACT_ATOMS: atom_id res chain seq x y z
N LEU A 1 20.06 12.28 -0.56
CA LEU A 1 19.70 12.85 -1.87
C LEU A 1 20.90 13.52 -2.54
N ARG A 2 21.58 14.48 -1.93
CA ARG A 2 22.72 15.24 -2.53
C ARG A 2 23.85 14.36 -3.05
N ARG A 3 24.17 13.23 -2.38
CA ARG A 3 25.27 12.33 -2.75
C ARG A 3 24.97 11.55 -4.04
N HIS A 4 23.73 11.06 -4.23
CA HIS A 4 23.39 10.16 -5.30
C HIS A 4 22.56 10.81 -6.42
N ARG A 5 22.02 12.00 -6.20
CA ARG A 5 21.22 12.79 -7.14
C ARG A 5 20.18 11.93 -7.90
N PRO A 6 19.27 11.23 -7.19
CA PRO A 6 18.25 10.43 -7.84
C PRO A 6 17.35 11.30 -8.71
N GLN A 7 16.82 10.75 -9.79
CA GLN A 7 15.93 11.46 -10.73
C GLN A 7 14.46 11.39 -10.30
N ALA A 8 14.11 10.39 -9.49
CA ALA A 8 12.77 10.15 -8.98
C ALA A 8 12.82 9.39 -7.65
N ALA A 9 11.70 9.30 -6.97
CA ALA A 9 11.53 8.50 -5.77
C ALA A 9 10.40 7.48 -5.94
N LEU A 10 10.60 6.26 -5.42
CA LEU A 10 9.56 5.26 -5.20
C LEU A 10 9.35 5.16 -3.68
N HIS A 11 8.14 5.51 -3.21
CA HIS A 11 7.85 5.61 -1.79
C HIS A 11 6.96 4.46 -1.31
N PHE A 12 7.60 3.42 -0.75
CA PHE A 12 6.94 2.26 -0.15
C PHE A 12 6.85 2.34 1.37
N ALA A 13 7.70 3.15 2.00
CA ALA A 13 7.87 3.17 3.45
C ALA A 13 6.60 3.66 4.15
N ALA A 14 5.96 2.77 4.91
CA ALA A 14 4.79 3.08 5.71
C ALA A 14 4.57 1.98 6.76
N TYR A 15 3.81 2.29 7.82
CA TYR A 15 3.14 1.26 8.62
C TYR A 15 1.87 0.82 7.88
N ALA A 16 1.63 -0.51 7.80
CA ALA A 16 0.58 -1.08 6.95
C ALA A 16 -0.40 -2.03 7.67
N TYR A 17 -0.23 -2.29 8.97
CA TYR A 17 -1.12 -3.18 9.71
C TYR A 17 -2.41 -2.46 10.11
N VAL A 18 -3.54 -2.85 9.48
CA VAL A 18 -4.85 -2.24 9.70
C VAL A 18 -5.26 -2.31 11.17
N GLY A 19 -5.14 -3.47 11.81
CA GLY A 19 -5.50 -3.66 13.23
C GLY A 19 -4.69 -2.74 14.17
N GLU A 20 -3.37 -2.63 13.96
CA GLU A 20 -2.52 -1.72 14.72
C GLU A 20 -2.92 -0.27 14.49
N SER A 21 -3.31 0.10 13.27
CA SER A 21 -3.73 1.47 12.97
C SER A 21 -4.94 1.90 13.80
N VAL A 22 -5.88 0.99 14.04
CA VAL A 22 -7.05 1.24 14.90
C VAL A 22 -6.65 1.42 16.35
N ALA A 23 -5.75 0.56 16.85
CA ALA A 23 -5.28 0.63 18.23
C ALA A 23 -4.34 1.82 18.49
N ARG A 24 -3.56 2.25 17.49
CA ARG A 24 -2.50 3.27 17.62
C ARG A 24 -2.53 4.29 16.47
N PRO A 25 -3.64 5.01 16.23
CA PRO A 25 -3.79 5.88 15.05
C PRO A 25 -2.74 6.98 14.97
N GLY A 26 -2.35 7.56 16.09
CA GLY A 26 -1.32 8.61 16.14
C GLY A 26 0.06 8.15 15.61
N LEU A 27 0.39 6.86 15.74
CA LEU A 27 1.60 6.29 15.17
C LEU A 27 1.55 6.32 13.64
N TYR A 28 0.40 5.94 13.06
CA TYR A 28 0.19 5.92 11.61
C TYR A 28 0.20 7.30 10.99
N TYR A 29 -0.50 8.26 11.57
CA TYR A 29 -0.48 9.63 11.06
C TYR A 29 0.92 10.26 11.15
N ARG A 30 1.64 10.02 12.23
CA ARG A 30 2.99 10.54 12.39
C ARG A 30 3.98 9.94 11.40
N ASN A 31 3.95 8.61 11.23
CA ASN A 31 4.86 7.93 10.33
C ASN A 31 4.46 8.11 8.85
N ASN A 32 3.19 7.83 8.51
CA ASN A 32 2.77 7.78 7.11
C ASN A 32 2.51 9.17 6.54
N VAL A 33 1.91 10.09 7.30
CA VAL A 33 1.56 11.42 6.79
C VAL A 33 2.71 12.40 7.02
N LEU A 34 3.12 12.61 8.28
CA LEU A 34 4.20 13.56 8.57
C LEU A 34 5.53 13.10 7.97
N GLY A 35 5.85 11.80 8.03
CA GLY A 35 7.05 11.25 7.40
C GLY A 35 7.08 11.46 5.90
N THR A 36 5.95 11.27 5.21
CA THR A 36 5.85 11.54 3.77
C THR A 36 5.96 13.03 3.47
N LEU A 37 5.32 13.90 4.26
CA LEU A 37 5.47 15.35 4.09
C LEU A 37 6.94 15.78 4.19
N THR A 38 7.66 15.28 5.20
CA THR A 38 9.11 15.53 5.36
C THR A 38 9.92 15.02 4.14
N LEU A 39 9.54 13.85 3.59
CA LEU A 39 10.16 13.34 2.38
C LEU A 39 9.91 14.27 1.18
N LEU A 40 8.68 14.74 0.98
CA LEU A 40 8.32 15.62 -0.13
C LEU A 40 9.10 16.93 -0.09
N GLU A 41 9.19 17.57 1.08
CA GLU A 41 10.01 18.77 1.29
C GLU A 41 11.47 18.52 0.94
N ALA A 42 12.05 17.41 1.40
CA ALA A 42 13.42 17.03 1.09
C ALA A 42 13.66 16.71 -0.41
N LEU A 43 12.64 16.17 -1.11
CA LEU A 43 12.70 15.94 -2.55
C LEU A 43 12.72 17.26 -3.32
N LEU A 44 11.85 18.21 -2.95
CA LEU A 44 11.81 19.55 -3.54
C LEU A 44 13.13 20.29 -3.33
N ASP A 45 13.68 20.28 -2.12
CA ASP A 45 14.98 20.90 -1.80
C ASP A 45 16.13 20.30 -2.61
N ALA A 46 15.99 19.05 -3.02
CA ALA A 46 16.97 18.35 -3.86
C ALA A 46 16.71 18.51 -5.38
N GLY A 47 15.63 19.20 -5.79
CA GLY A 47 15.23 19.34 -7.17
C GLY A 47 14.65 18.08 -7.81
N ILE A 48 14.08 17.16 -7.00
CA ILE A 48 13.50 15.90 -7.45
C ILE A 48 11.98 16.09 -7.57
N GLY A 49 11.48 16.18 -8.79
CA GLY A 49 10.08 16.46 -9.10
C GLY A 49 9.24 15.25 -9.52
N LYS A 50 9.65 14.02 -9.24
CA LYS A 50 8.95 12.79 -9.65
C LYS A 50 8.83 11.82 -8.50
N LEU A 51 7.59 11.34 -8.23
CA LEU A 51 7.32 10.37 -7.16
C LEU A 51 6.30 9.32 -7.60
N VAL A 52 6.61 8.03 -7.40
CA VAL A 52 5.62 6.96 -7.41
C VAL A 52 5.31 6.58 -5.96
N PHE A 53 4.03 6.66 -5.59
CA PHE A 53 3.56 6.40 -4.24
C PHE A 53 2.83 5.08 -4.16
N SER A 54 3.29 4.21 -3.27
CA SER A 54 2.58 3.00 -2.86
C SER A 54 1.38 3.38 -2.00
N SER A 55 0.21 3.53 -2.63
CA SER A 55 -1.06 3.75 -1.95
C SER A 55 -1.74 2.41 -1.62
N THR A 56 -3.05 2.38 -1.49
CA THR A 56 -3.79 1.18 -1.09
C THR A 56 -5.25 1.25 -1.51
N CYS A 57 -5.87 0.11 -1.78
CA CYS A 57 -7.33 -0.02 -1.92
C CYS A 57 -8.09 0.39 -0.65
N ALA A 58 -7.46 0.36 0.53
CA ALA A 58 -8.08 0.75 1.78
C ALA A 58 -8.54 2.23 1.81
N THR A 59 -8.12 3.05 0.85
CA THR A 59 -8.63 4.41 0.65
C THR A 59 -10.09 4.43 0.23
N TYR A 60 -10.57 3.40 -0.47
CA TYR A 60 -11.96 3.31 -0.93
C TYR A 60 -12.94 2.98 0.20
N GLY A 61 -12.50 2.23 1.23
CA GLY A 61 -13.36 1.76 2.32
C GLY A 61 -14.27 0.62 1.89
N ILE A 62 -15.55 0.69 2.27
CA ILE A 62 -16.56 -0.31 1.88
C ILE A 62 -17.01 0.01 0.45
N PRO A 63 -16.83 -0.92 -0.51
CA PRO A 63 -17.17 -0.68 -1.91
C PRO A 63 -18.68 -0.50 -2.11
N GLN A 64 -19.05 0.49 -2.91
CA GLN A 64 -20.42 0.74 -3.34
C GLN A 64 -20.77 -0.03 -4.63
N CYS A 65 -19.75 -0.34 -5.43
CA CYS A 65 -19.84 -1.17 -6.62
C CYS A 65 -18.57 -2.01 -6.79
N VAL A 66 -18.71 -3.12 -7.50
CA VAL A 66 -17.61 -4.06 -7.82
C VAL A 66 -17.73 -4.42 -9.30
N PRO A 67 -16.66 -4.36 -10.10
CA PRO A 67 -15.30 -3.99 -9.70
C PRO A 67 -15.16 -2.51 -9.30
N ILE A 68 -14.16 -2.20 -8.47
CA ILE A 68 -13.82 -0.84 -8.05
C ILE A 68 -12.94 -0.23 -9.14
N ASP A 69 -13.32 0.96 -9.65
CA ASP A 69 -12.51 1.77 -10.54
C ASP A 69 -11.83 2.93 -9.79
N GLU A 70 -11.03 3.72 -10.50
CA GLU A 70 -10.28 4.83 -9.93
C GLU A 70 -11.18 6.00 -9.50
N ASP A 71 -12.38 6.13 -10.08
CA ASP A 71 -13.36 7.19 -9.79
C ASP A 71 -14.26 6.83 -8.60
N HIS A 72 -14.17 5.60 -8.08
CA HIS A 72 -14.93 5.16 -6.91
C HIS A 72 -14.67 6.09 -5.71
N PRO A 73 -15.72 6.48 -4.94
CA PRO A 73 -15.56 7.32 -3.76
C PRO A 73 -14.56 6.76 -2.74
N GLN A 74 -13.67 7.63 -2.27
CA GLN A 74 -12.67 7.28 -1.26
C GLN A 74 -13.20 7.63 0.13
N GLN A 75 -13.59 6.62 0.90
CA GLN A 75 -14.14 6.73 2.25
C GLN A 75 -13.50 5.69 3.19
N PRO A 76 -12.22 5.86 3.56
CA PRO A 76 -11.50 4.89 4.35
C PRO A 76 -12.16 4.65 5.71
N VAL A 77 -12.24 3.38 6.12
CA VAL A 77 -12.88 2.94 7.37
C VAL A 77 -11.86 2.68 8.50
N ASN A 78 -10.60 2.92 8.28
CA ASN A 78 -9.54 2.74 9.27
C ASN A 78 -8.43 3.79 9.12
N PRO A 79 -7.64 4.04 10.18
CA PRO A 79 -6.58 5.06 10.16
C PRO A 79 -5.46 4.79 9.15
N TYR A 80 -5.17 3.53 8.82
CA TYR A 80 -4.21 3.21 7.75
C TYR A 80 -4.69 3.75 6.40
N GLY A 81 -5.90 3.37 5.97
CA GLY A 81 -6.49 3.88 4.73
C GLY A 81 -6.61 5.40 4.72
N ALA A 82 -7.05 6.00 5.86
CA ALA A 82 -7.13 7.45 6.01
C ALA A 82 -5.77 8.13 5.85
N SER A 83 -4.70 7.56 6.42
CA SER A 83 -3.35 8.10 6.30
C SER A 83 -2.84 8.08 4.85
N LYS A 84 -3.14 7.01 4.09
CA LYS A 84 -2.78 6.91 2.67
C LYS A 84 -3.57 7.92 1.82
N LEU A 85 -4.87 8.07 2.05
CA LEU A 85 -5.70 9.07 1.37
C LEU A 85 -5.23 10.50 1.65
N MET A 86 -4.84 10.82 2.90
CA MET A 86 -4.25 12.12 3.22
C MET A 86 -2.99 12.39 2.41
N VAL A 87 -2.13 11.38 2.24
CA VAL A 87 -0.92 11.52 1.42
C VAL A 87 -1.27 11.76 -0.06
N GLU A 88 -2.26 11.06 -0.62
CA GLU A 88 -2.69 11.32 -2.00
C GLU A 88 -3.15 12.78 -2.21
N ARG A 89 -3.88 13.34 -1.23
CA ARG A 89 -4.31 14.75 -1.26
C ARG A 89 -3.11 15.71 -1.16
N ILE A 90 -2.17 15.43 -0.26
CA ILE A 90 -0.94 16.21 -0.14
C ILE A 90 -0.15 16.17 -1.46
N LEU A 91 -0.06 15.02 -2.12
CA LEU A 91 0.61 14.89 -3.41
C LEU A 91 -0.05 15.77 -4.49
N ALA A 92 -1.37 15.79 -4.55
CA ALA A 92 -2.10 16.67 -5.46
C ALA A 92 -1.84 18.15 -5.20
N ASP A 93 -1.79 18.57 -3.93
CA ASP A 93 -1.47 19.94 -3.54
C ASP A 93 -0.02 20.29 -3.91
N PHE A 94 0.93 19.36 -3.74
CA PHE A 94 2.34 19.56 -4.12
C PHE A 94 2.53 19.61 -5.63
N GLU A 95 1.73 18.88 -6.40
CA GLU A 95 1.74 18.99 -7.86
C GLU A 95 1.31 20.39 -8.30
N VAL A 96 0.21 20.91 -7.75
CA VAL A 96 -0.28 22.26 -8.08
C VAL A 96 0.70 23.34 -7.63
N ALA A 97 1.25 23.23 -6.42
CA ALA A 97 2.09 24.29 -5.84
C ALA A 97 3.53 24.28 -6.39
N HIS A 98 4.08 23.11 -6.68
CA HIS A 98 5.51 22.92 -6.94
C HIS A 98 5.83 22.18 -8.23
N GLY A 99 4.80 21.70 -8.96
CA GLY A 99 5.00 20.90 -10.18
C GLY A 99 5.57 19.51 -9.92
N LEU A 100 5.44 18.96 -8.69
CA LEU A 100 5.84 17.61 -8.36
C LEU A 100 4.88 16.62 -9.05
N ARG A 101 5.36 15.93 -10.08
CA ARG A 101 4.57 14.91 -10.78
C ARG A 101 4.53 13.62 -9.96
N HIS A 102 3.35 13.01 -9.86
CA HIS A 102 3.20 11.79 -9.07
C HIS A 102 2.25 10.79 -9.71
N VAL A 103 2.44 9.51 -9.36
CA VAL A 103 1.47 8.43 -9.58
C VAL A 103 1.25 7.74 -8.24
N ALA A 104 -0.02 7.58 -7.84
CA ALA A 104 -0.42 6.79 -6.67
C ALA A 104 -1.01 5.45 -7.13
N LEU A 105 -0.37 4.34 -6.77
CA LEU A 105 -0.84 3.00 -7.10
C LEU A 105 -1.66 2.43 -5.93
N ARG A 106 -2.98 2.26 -6.14
CA ARG A 106 -3.94 1.75 -5.16
C ARG A 106 -4.17 0.26 -5.38
N TYR A 107 -3.22 -0.56 -5.02
CA TYR A 107 -3.35 -2.01 -5.17
C TYR A 107 -3.96 -2.66 -3.91
N PHE A 108 -4.45 -3.88 -4.09
CA PHE A 108 -5.10 -4.68 -3.07
C PHE A 108 -4.07 -5.52 -2.30
N ASN A 109 -4.11 -6.85 -2.43
CA ASN A 109 -3.20 -7.71 -1.68
C ASN A 109 -2.06 -8.15 -2.58
N ALA A 110 -0.85 -7.67 -2.29
CA ALA A 110 0.35 -8.17 -2.93
C ALA A 110 0.56 -9.64 -2.55
N ALA A 111 0.86 -10.48 -3.51
CA ALA A 111 1.03 -11.91 -3.30
C ALA A 111 2.11 -12.49 -4.23
N GLY A 112 2.54 -13.71 -3.95
CA GLY A 112 3.57 -14.38 -4.75
C GLY A 112 4.98 -14.05 -4.26
N ALA A 113 5.95 -14.55 -5.01
CA ALA A 113 7.37 -14.40 -4.72
C ALA A 113 8.16 -14.14 -6.02
N ASP A 114 9.39 -13.74 -5.87
CA ASP A 114 10.33 -13.61 -6.97
C ASP A 114 10.47 -14.96 -7.70
N PRO A 115 10.24 -15.02 -9.02
CA PRO A 115 10.34 -16.27 -9.80
C PRO A 115 11.73 -16.90 -9.76
N ASP A 116 12.77 -16.10 -9.55
CA ASP A 116 14.15 -16.57 -9.42
C ASP A 116 14.50 -16.99 -7.97
N CYS A 117 13.55 -16.94 -7.05
CA CYS A 117 13.70 -17.30 -5.64
C CYS A 117 14.84 -16.55 -4.90
N GLN A 118 15.19 -15.35 -5.36
CA GLN A 118 16.23 -14.52 -4.74
C GLN A 118 15.67 -13.59 -3.68
N LEU A 119 14.38 -13.23 -3.80
CA LEU A 119 13.67 -12.34 -2.89
C LEU A 119 12.37 -13.00 -2.43
N GLY A 120 11.98 -12.75 -1.20
CA GLY A 120 10.75 -13.26 -0.62
C GLY A 120 10.26 -12.39 0.52
N GLU A 121 9.02 -12.63 0.92
CA GLU A 121 8.40 -12.03 2.07
C GLU A 121 9.02 -12.62 3.35
N CYS A 122 9.29 -11.77 4.34
CA CYS A 122 9.80 -12.17 5.65
C CYS A 122 9.26 -11.20 6.72
N HIS A 123 8.00 -11.42 7.13
CA HIS A 123 7.37 -10.63 8.18
C HIS A 123 7.46 -11.35 9.54
N ASP A 124 7.70 -10.57 10.60
CA ASP A 124 7.64 -11.01 11.99
C ASP A 124 6.90 -9.94 12.83
N PRO A 125 5.68 -10.23 13.32
CA PRO A 125 4.88 -11.44 13.05
C PRO A 125 4.30 -11.47 11.61
N GLU A 126 4.15 -12.70 11.04
CA GLU A 126 3.44 -12.88 9.79
C GLU A 126 1.92 -12.76 10.01
N THR A 127 1.25 -12.03 9.11
CA THR A 127 -0.21 -11.74 9.21
C THR A 127 -0.96 -11.95 7.90
N HIS A 128 -0.26 -12.25 6.82
CA HIS A 128 -0.87 -12.42 5.50
C HIS A 128 -1.39 -13.83 5.29
N ALA A 129 -2.54 -13.94 4.64
CA ALA A 129 -3.27 -15.20 4.52
C ALA A 129 -2.49 -16.30 3.79
N ILE A 130 -1.81 -15.98 2.69
CA ILE A 130 -1.09 -16.97 1.87
C ILE A 130 0.11 -17.56 2.63
N PRO A 131 1.03 -16.78 3.20
CA PRO A 131 2.12 -17.32 4.02
C PRO A 131 1.62 -18.15 5.20
N LEU A 132 0.60 -17.67 5.93
CA LEU A 132 0.02 -18.40 7.06
C LEU A 132 -0.59 -19.76 6.65
N ALA A 133 -1.25 -19.80 5.49
CA ALA A 133 -1.79 -21.05 4.94
C ALA A 133 -0.66 -22.04 4.54
N ILE A 134 0.42 -21.53 3.95
CA ILE A 134 1.60 -22.31 3.60
C ILE A 134 2.29 -22.86 4.85
N GLU A 135 2.48 -22.05 5.89
CA GLU A 135 3.05 -22.48 7.17
C GLU A 135 2.23 -23.61 7.81
N ALA A 136 0.89 -23.48 7.78
CA ALA A 136 -0.01 -24.51 8.28
C ALA A 136 0.09 -25.80 7.46
N ALA A 137 0.13 -25.70 6.12
CA ALA A 137 0.29 -26.85 5.23
C ALA A 137 1.63 -27.57 5.42
N LEU A 138 2.70 -26.84 5.74
CA LEU A 138 4.03 -27.39 6.04
C LEU A 138 4.20 -27.90 7.48
N GLY A 139 3.15 -27.79 8.32
CA GLY A 139 3.21 -28.18 9.72
C GLY A 139 4.06 -27.26 10.62
N GLN A 140 4.42 -26.08 10.12
CA GLN A 140 5.15 -25.05 10.89
C GLN A 140 4.21 -24.26 11.82
N ARG A 141 2.90 -24.38 11.60
CA ARG A 141 1.83 -23.77 12.36
C ARG A 141 0.74 -24.81 12.63
N ALA A 142 0.13 -24.74 13.81
CA ALA A 142 -0.86 -25.74 14.22
C ALA A 142 -2.15 -25.70 13.39
N ALA A 143 -2.57 -24.52 12.95
CA ALA A 143 -3.79 -24.32 12.16
C ALA A 143 -3.74 -23.02 11.36
N PHE A 144 -4.56 -22.95 10.30
CA PHE A 144 -4.92 -21.71 9.62
C PHE A 144 -6.31 -21.29 10.10
N ASP A 145 -6.41 -20.10 10.69
CA ASP A 145 -7.64 -19.60 11.30
C ASP A 145 -8.50 -18.83 10.29
N ILE A 146 -9.79 -19.17 10.22
CA ILE A 146 -10.80 -18.44 9.46
C ILE A 146 -11.58 -17.57 10.45
N TYR A 147 -11.41 -16.25 10.37
CA TYR A 147 -11.95 -15.28 11.35
C TYR A 147 -13.43 -14.92 11.16
N GLY A 148 -14.13 -15.49 10.20
CA GLY A 148 -15.54 -15.28 10.01
C GLY A 148 -16.08 -16.01 8.80
N THR A 149 -17.36 -16.43 8.90
CA THR A 149 -18.10 -17.11 7.84
C THR A 149 -19.49 -16.50 7.65
N ASP A 150 -19.69 -15.27 8.15
CA ASP A 150 -20.96 -14.55 8.20
C ASP A 150 -20.96 -13.26 7.37
N TYR A 151 -19.97 -13.10 6.46
CA TYR A 151 -19.98 -12.02 5.50
C TYR A 151 -21.09 -12.19 4.46
N PRO A 152 -21.67 -11.09 3.92
CA PRO A 152 -22.69 -11.14 2.88
C PRO A 152 -22.08 -11.47 1.50
N THR A 153 -21.43 -12.62 1.41
CA THR A 153 -20.73 -13.17 0.24
C THR A 153 -21.24 -14.58 -0.05
N PRO A 154 -21.02 -15.13 -1.26
CA PRO A 154 -21.56 -16.45 -1.61
C PRO A 154 -21.14 -17.60 -0.68
N ASP A 155 -19.96 -17.54 -0.11
CA ASP A 155 -19.40 -18.54 0.80
C ASP A 155 -19.28 -18.07 2.26
N GLY A 156 -19.75 -16.86 2.57
CA GLY A 156 -19.67 -16.26 3.89
C GLY A 156 -18.30 -15.75 4.28
N THR A 157 -17.29 -15.85 3.42
CA THR A 157 -15.94 -15.36 3.69
C THR A 157 -15.66 -14.00 3.02
N ALA A 158 -14.59 -13.34 3.41
CA ALA A 158 -14.23 -12.05 2.86
C ALA A 158 -13.66 -12.21 1.43
N ILE A 159 -14.23 -11.47 0.46
CA ILE A 159 -13.68 -11.37 -0.90
C ILE A 159 -12.36 -10.60 -0.86
N ARG A 160 -11.34 -11.13 -1.54
CA ARG A 160 -10.02 -10.50 -1.67
C ARG A 160 -9.55 -10.55 -3.12
N ASP A 161 -8.88 -9.49 -3.53
CA ASP A 161 -8.18 -9.41 -4.80
C ASP A 161 -6.67 -9.52 -4.56
N TYR A 162 -6.01 -10.43 -5.27
CA TYR A 162 -4.58 -10.69 -5.17
C TYR A 162 -3.87 -10.31 -6.46
N VAL A 163 -2.79 -9.54 -6.33
CA VAL A 163 -1.94 -9.10 -7.43
C VAL A 163 -0.54 -9.65 -7.22
N HIS A 164 0.03 -10.30 -8.25
CA HIS A 164 1.37 -10.85 -8.13
C HIS A 164 2.43 -9.74 -7.99
N VAL A 165 3.42 -9.95 -7.12
CA VAL A 165 4.47 -8.96 -6.85
C VAL A 165 5.26 -8.57 -8.10
N SER A 166 5.43 -9.47 -9.08
CA SER A 166 6.07 -9.15 -10.35
C SER A 166 5.25 -8.16 -11.19
N ASP A 167 3.92 -8.32 -11.20
CA ASP A 167 3.02 -7.38 -11.90
C ASP A 167 3.03 -6.01 -11.22
N LEU A 168 3.08 -5.99 -9.90
CA LEU A 168 3.23 -4.74 -9.14
C LEU A 168 4.57 -4.06 -9.43
N ALA A 169 5.65 -4.83 -9.52
CA ALA A 169 6.96 -4.29 -9.88
C ALA A 169 6.95 -3.65 -11.27
N ASP A 170 6.36 -4.32 -12.27
CA ASP A 170 6.19 -3.77 -13.62
C ASP A 170 5.31 -2.52 -13.61
N ALA A 171 4.20 -2.52 -12.85
CA ALA A 171 3.33 -1.35 -12.69
C ALA A 171 4.08 -0.13 -12.12
N HIS A 172 4.97 -0.32 -11.13
CA HIS A 172 5.79 0.75 -10.58
C HIS A 172 6.81 1.29 -11.60
N VAL A 173 7.42 0.40 -12.41
CA VAL A 173 8.33 0.82 -13.49
C VAL A 173 7.57 1.62 -14.55
N ARG A 174 6.39 1.16 -14.97
CA ARG A 174 5.54 1.89 -15.93
C ARG A 174 5.07 3.23 -15.38
N ALA A 175 4.67 3.29 -14.11
CA ALA A 175 4.31 4.53 -13.43
C ALA A 175 5.48 5.53 -13.46
N LEU A 176 6.70 5.08 -13.18
CA LEU A 176 7.90 5.90 -13.25
C LEU A 176 8.20 6.40 -14.66
N GLN A 177 7.98 5.56 -15.69
CA GLN A 177 8.17 5.93 -17.09
C GLN A 177 7.12 6.95 -17.57
N HIS A 178 5.91 6.90 -17.02
CA HIS A 178 4.83 7.86 -17.30
C HIS A 178 5.14 9.26 -16.75
N LEU A 179 5.84 9.36 -15.63
CA LEU A 179 6.29 10.63 -15.04
C LEU A 179 7.46 11.25 -15.84
#